data_c63f8b1646df65cc09111dcbc0bc37b0
#
_entry.id   c63f8b1646df65cc09111dcbc0bc37b0
#
_cell.length_a   1.000
_cell.length_b   1.000
_cell.length_c   1.000
_cell.angle_alpha   90.00
_cell.angle_beta   90.00
_cell.angle_gamma   90.00
#
_symmetry.space_group_name_H-M   'P 1'
#
loop_
_entity.id
_entity.type
_entity.pdbx_description
1 polymer ?
#
loop_
_entity_poly.entity_id
_entity_poly.type
_entity_poly.pdbx_seq_one_letter_code
_entity_poly.pdbx_strand_id
1 'polypeptide(L)' 'MTDREYIKLDQFLKLAQVVQSGGEAKRLIQSGFVMVNDEAETRRGRKLYNGDWVDVEGEKMQVIMNDEDE' A
#
# COMPACT_ATOMS: atom_id res chain seq x y z
N MET A 1 -18.71 -1.20 17.11
CA MET A 1 -17.97 -0.66 16.44
C MET A 1 -17.43 -1.32 15.32
N THR A 2 -17.19 -0.78 14.41
CA THR A 2 -16.82 -1.33 13.23
C THR A 2 -15.40 -1.13 12.94
N ASP A 3 -14.70 -2.13 12.54
CA ASP A 3 -13.34 -1.96 12.18
C ASP A 3 -13.28 -1.38 10.80
N ARG A 4 -12.37 -0.51 10.58
CA ARG A 4 -12.13 0.01 9.25
C ARG A 4 -11.50 -1.09 8.41
N GLU A 5 -11.90 -1.15 7.18
CA GLU A 5 -11.26 -2.06 6.25
C GLU A 5 -9.89 -1.54 5.89
N TYR A 6 -8.98 -2.44 5.69
CA TYR A 6 -7.63 -2.06 5.31
C TYR A 6 -7.04 -3.08 4.35
N ILE A 7 -5.97 -2.69 3.71
CA ILE A 7 -5.21 -3.61 2.89
C ILE A 7 -3.76 -3.45 3.30
N LYS A 8 -3.01 -4.52 3.34
CA LYS A 8 -1.61 -4.42 3.70
C LYS A 8 -0.81 -3.85 2.53
N LEU A 9 0.27 -3.14 2.86
CA LEU A 9 1.05 -2.45 1.86
C LEU A 9 1.54 -3.39 0.76
N ASP A 10 2.06 -4.55 1.12
CA ASP A 10 2.55 -5.49 0.11
C ASP A 10 1.42 -5.97 -0.79
N GLN A 11 0.23 -6.15 -0.23
CA GLN A 11 -0.90 -6.57 -1.03
C GLN A 11 -1.38 -5.46 -1.95
N PHE A 12 -1.33 -4.22 -1.47
CA PHE A 12 -1.71 -3.09 -2.29
C PHE A 12 -0.79 -2.97 -3.51
N LEU A 13 0.52 -3.15 -3.31
CA LEU A 13 1.45 -3.04 -4.41
C LEU A 13 1.22 -4.13 -5.45
N LYS A 14 0.80 -5.31 -5.01
CA LYS A 14 0.48 -6.37 -5.96
C LYS A 14 -0.80 -6.06 -6.73
N LEU A 15 -1.80 -5.56 -6.04
CA LEU A 15 -3.05 -5.21 -6.71
C LEU A 15 -2.85 -4.08 -7.70
N ALA A 16 -2.00 -3.13 -7.38
CA ALA A 16 -1.71 -2.01 -8.26
C ALA A 16 -0.75 -2.40 -9.38
N GLN A 17 -0.30 -3.64 -9.36
CA GLN A 17 0.60 -4.17 -10.38
C GLN A 17 1.95 -3.46 -10.40
N VAL A 18 2.34 -2.90 -9.28
CA VAL A 18 3.66 -2.34 -9.13
C VAL A 18 4.67 -3.47 -9.01
N VAL A 19 4.26 -4.56 -8.36
CA VAL A 19 5.09 -5.76 -8.23
C VAL A 19 4.24 -6.95 -8.59
N GLN A 20 4.88 -8.09 -8.82
CA GLN A 20 4.17 -9.27 -9.26
C GLN A 20 4.11 -10.36 -8.20
N SER A 21 4.85 -10.23 -7.14
CA SER A 21 4.85 -11.26 -6.11
C SER A 21 5.09 -10.63 -4.75
N GLY A 22 4.80 -11.41 -3.71
CA GLY A 22 5.06 -10.94 -2.36
C GLY A 22 6.53 -10.73 -2.08
N GLY A 23 7.39 -11.56 -2.66
CA GLY A 23 8.82 -11.40 -2.49
C GLY A 23 9.34 -10.14 -3.12
N GLU A 24 8.81 -9.79 -4.27
CA GLU A 24 9.17 -8.57 -4.95
C GLU A 24 8.71 -7.37 -4.12
N ALA A 25 7.50 -7.44 -3.59
CA ALA A 25 6.98 -6.37 -2.76
C ALA A 25 7.85 -6.18 -1.52
N LYS A 26 8.23 -7.27 -0.88
CA LYS A 26 9.07 -7.19 0.30
C LYS A 26 10.37 -6.49 -0.01
N ARG A 27 11.01 -6.83 -1.12
CA ARG A 27 12.26 -6.25 -1.48
C ARG A 27 12.12 -4.76 -1.76
N LEU A 28 11.09 -4.39 -2.49
CA LEU A 28 10.87 -2.99 -2.82
C LEU A 28 10.61 -2.17 -1.57
N ILE A 29 9.77 -2.66 -0.68
CA ILE A 29 9.43 -1.94 0.52
C ILE A 29 10.66 -1.80 1.43
N GLN A 30 11.41 -2.85 1.58
CA GLN A 30 12.56 -2.82 2.46
C GLN A 30 13.71 -1.99 1.92
N SER A 31 13.69 -1.69 0.64
CA SER A 31 14.74 -0.88 0.05
C SER A 31 14.58 0.60 0.38
N GLY A 32 13.45 1.00 0.91
CA GLY A 32 13.24 2.40 1.27
C GLY A 32 12.66 3.25 0.16
N PHE A 33 12.25 2.64 -0.95
CA PHE A 33 11.70 3.41 -2.06
C PHE A 33 10.20 3.65 -1.96
N VAL A 34 9.55 3.14 -0.92
CA VAL A 34 8.10 3.26 -0.80
C VAL A 34 7.78 4.20 0.35
N MET A 35 6.89 5.14 0.09
CA MET A 35 6.45 6.07 1.12
C MET A 35 4.95 5.93 1.29
N VAL A 36 4.49 6.09 2.52
CA VAL A 36 3.06 6.10 2.80
C VAL A 36 2.77 7.42 3.47
N ASN A 37 1.90 8.21 2.87
CA ASN A 37 1.54 9.53 3.38
C ASN A 37 2.79 10.38 3.63
N ASP A 38 3.72 10.33 2.65
CA ASP A 38 4.94 11.12 2.65
C ASP A 38 5.98 10.69 3.69
N GLU A 39 5.84 9.49 4.22
CA GLU A 39 6.84 8.96 5.15
C GLU A 39 7.34 7.63 4.62
N ALA A 40 8.64 7.42 4.68
CA ALA A 40 9.21 6.17 4.22
C ALA A 40 8.68 5.03 5.06
N GLU A 41 8.29 3.96 4.40
CA GLU A 41 7.73 2.83 5.08
C GLU A 41 8.48 1.58 4.68
N THR A 42 9.02 0.85 5.64
CA THR A 42 9.76 -0.38 5.35
C THR A 42 9.05 -1.63 5.84
N ARG A 43 7.87 -1.48 6.45
CA ARG A 43 7.14 -2.64 6.92
C ARG A 43 6.17 -3.09 5.85
N ARG A 44 6.31 -4.32 5.39
CA ARG A 44 5.44 -4.80 4.33
C ARG A 44 4.01 -4.98 4.81
N GLY A 45 3.82 -5.16 6.09
CA GLY A 45 2.49 -5.37 6.65
C GLY A 45 1.80 -4.11 7.10
N ARG A 46 2.33 -2.94 6.75
CA ARG A 46 1.68 -1.69 7.11
C ARG A 46 0.25 -1.67 6.62
N LYS A 47 -0.68 -1.39 7.50
CA LYS A 47 -2.10 -1.31 7.12
C LYS A 47 -2.38 -0.01 6.41
N LEU A 48 -3.02 -0.10 5.29
CA LEU A 48 -3.43 1.07 4.52
C LEU A 48 -4.94 1.17 4.55
N TYR A 49 -5.44 2.37 4.66
CA TYR A 49 -6.87 2.61 4.71
C TYR A 49 -7.29 3.47 3.52
N ASN A 50 -8.58 3.49 3.26
CA ASN A 50 -9.09 4.27 2.15
C ASN A 50 -8.62 5.71 2.28
N GLY A 51 -8.08 6.25 1.22
CA GLY A 51 -7.58 7.62 1.21
C GLY A 51 -6.10 7.77 1.47
N ASP A 52 -5.44 6.71 1.94
CA ASP A 52 -3.99 6.79 2.17
C ASP A 52 -3.26 6.93 0.84
N TRP A 53 -2.14 7.61 0.85
CA TRP A 53 -1.32 7.78 -0.35
C TRP A 53 -0.08 6.91 -0.27
N VAL A 54 0.24 6.27 -1.36
CA VAL A 54 1.43 5.44 -1.48
C VAL A 54 2.26 6.00 -2.63
N ASP A 55 3.53 6.25 -2.37
CA ASP A 55 4.44 6.80 -3.36
C ASP A 55 5.55 5.79 -3.60
N VAL A 56 5.74 5.41 -4.84
CA VAL A 56 6.80 4.48 -5.20
C VAL A 56 7.66 5.16 -6.24
N GLU A 57 8.86 5.54 -5.83
CA GLU A 57 9.80 6.17 -6.75
C GLU A 57 9.21 7.36 -7.49
N GLY A 58 8.46 8.17 -6.78
CA GLY A 58 7.90 9.37 -7.36
C GLY A 58 6.52 9.23 -7.95
N GLU A 59 6.03 7.99 -8.03
CA GLU A 59 4.72 7.77 -8.57
C GLU A 59 3.73 7.63 -7.44
N LYS A 60 2.77 8.50 -7.35
CA LYS A 60 1.82 8.51 -6.25
C LYS A 60 0.53 7.81 -6.61
N MET A 61 0.05 6.99 -5.68
CA MET A 61 -1.20 6.26 -5.87
C MET A 61 -2.02 6.43 -4.62
N GLN A 62 -3.31 6.56 -4.76
CA GLN A 62 -4.18 6.65 -3.59
C GLN A 62 -4.91 5.33 -3.39
N VAL A 63 -5.02 4.91 -2.14
CA VAL A 63 -5.75 3.70 -1.82
C VAL A 63 -7.23 4.01 -1.88
N ILE A 64 -7.93 3.39 -2.81
CA ILE A 64 -9.35 3.57 -2.97
C ILE A 64 -10.01 2.23 -2.72
N MET A 65 -10.78 2.13 -1.66
CA MET A 65 -11.47 0.91 -1.35
C MET A 65 -12.93 1.14 -1.61
N ASN A 66 -13.50 0.30 -2.45
CA ASN A 66 -14.82 0.48 -2.80
C ASN A 66 -15.72 -0.14 -1.86
N ASP A 67 -16.32 0.61 -1.05
CA ASP A 67 -17.06 0.16 -0.04
C ASP A 67 -18.42 0.05 -0.44
N GLU A 68 -18.95 -0.26 -1.33
CA GLU A 68 -20.04 -0.25 -1.81
C GLU A 68 -21.09 -0.63 -1.26
N ASP A 69 -21.54 -0.78 -0.71
CA ASP A 69 -22.48 -1.10 -0.06
C ASP A 69 -23.63 -0.71 -0.51
N GLU A 70 -23.96 -0.61 -1.05
CA GLU A 70 -25.01 -0.31 -1.35
C GLU A 70 -25.41 -0.56 -1.87
#